data_60035ad517c4d89214988cc5171304aa
#
_entry.id   60035ad517c4d89214988cc5171304aa
#
_cell.length_a   1.000
_cell.length_b   1.000
_cell.length_c   1.000
_cell.angle_alpha   90.00
_cell.angle_beta   90.00
_cell.angle_gamma   90.00
#
_symmetry.space_group_name_H-M   'P 1'
#
loop_
_entity.id
_entity.type
_entity.pdbx_description
1 polymer ?
#
loop_
_entity_poly.entity_id
_entity_poly.type
_entity_poly.pdbx_seq_one_letter_code
_entity_poly.pdbx_strand_id
1 'polypeptide(L)'
;SPDGAEWTRQTSGTEQWIYRVRAIGDQLVAVGQAGTILTSADGETWVRRDSGTSQWLNDVTRVGDMWFVVGANGTVLTSPDLESWQSKGVITGLSLYGALASDGQLLSVGLEGIILRKQVVPRSTPILIRWDRSAGDGGGFNNQFVFRGFPGQRFTLDRSPDLKQWETGPELELIDGAGVLEYSNTTKAPQEFYRARLIS
;
A
#
# COMPACT_ATOMS: atom_id res chain seq x y z
N SER A 1 15.17 -13.03 -24.89
CA SER A 1 15.84 -14.24 -25.39
C SER A 1 15.31 -15.47 -24.65
N PRO A 2 14.77 -16.48 -25.35
CA PRO A 2 14.24 -17.69 -24.70
C PRO A 2 15.34 -18.60 -24.13
N ASP A 3 16.54 -18.52 -24.69
CA ASP A 3 17.69 -19.38 -24.39
C ASP A 3 18.92 -18.63 -23.87
N GLY A 4 18.82 -17.29 -23.75
CA GLY A 4 19.93 -16.43 -23.34
C GLY A 4 20.96 -16.13 -24.44
N ALA A 5 20.80 -16.67 -25.65
CA ALA A 5 21.77 -16.52 -26.74
C ALA A 5 21.54 -15.26 -27.58
N GLU A 6 20.27 -14.96 -27.90
CA GLU A 6 19.93 -13.78 -28.68
C GLU A 6 19.22 -12.71 -27.81
N TRP A 7 19.70 -11.49 -27.93
CA TRP A 7 19.17 -10.35 -27.17
C TRP A 7 18.65 -9.26 -28.11
N THR A 8 17.42 -8.84 -27.90
CA THR A 8 16.83 -7.72 -28.64
C THR A 8 16.89 -6.47 -27.79
N ARG A 9 17.50 -5.40 -28.32
CA ARG A 9 17.54 -4.11 -27.65
C ARG A 9 16.15 -3.46 -27.69
N GLN A 10 15.65 -3.09 -26.52
CA GLN A 10 14.42 -2.30 -26.37
C GLN A 10 14.75 -0.83 -26.11
N THR A 11 13.80 0.06 -26.48
CA THR A 11 13.93 1.50 -26.27
C THR A 11 13.25 1.88 -24.95
N SER A 12 14.04 2.34 -23.99
CA SER A 12 13.52 2.76 -22.67
C SER A 12 12.89 4.16 -22.67
N GLY A 13 13.13 4.96 -23.71
CA GLY A 13 12.68 6.36 -23.77
C GLY A 13 13.46 7.31 -22.84
N THR A 14 14.59 6.86 -22.29
CA THR A 14 15.47 7.68 -21.43
C THR A 14 16.93 7.40 -21.73
N GLU A 15 17.80 8.40 -21.51
CA GLU A 15 19.27 8.28 -21.51
C GLU A 15 19.83 8.11 -20.09
N GLN A 16 18.96 8.17 -19.07
CA GLN A 16 19.37 8.01 -17.68
C GLN A 16 19.72 6.55 -17.38
N TRP A 17 20.65 6.34 -16.47
CA TRP A 17 21.03 4.99 -16.07
C TRP A 17 19.88 4.30 -15.33
N ILE A 18 19.59 3.08 -15.73
CA ILE A 18 18.61 2.19 -15.10
C ILE A 18 19.40 1.22 -14.21
N TYR A 19 19.10 1.22 -12.91
CA TYR A 19 19.82 0.40 -11.93
C TYR A 19 19.12 -0.90 -11.62
N ARG A 20 17.80 -0.90 -11.69
CA ARG A 20 17.01 -2.07 -11.33
C ARG A 20 15.78 -2.20 -12.23
N VAL A 21 15.47 -3.43 -12.57
CA VAL A 21 14.17 -3.82 -13.12
C VAL A 21 13.60 -4.95 -12.28
N ARG A 22 12.31 -4.90 -11.98
CA ARG A 22 11.57 -5.93 -11.27
C ARG A 22 10.33 -6.33 -12.04
N ALA A 23 10.06 -7.63 -12.10
CA ALA A 23 8.78 -8.18 -12.51
C ALA A 23 7.98 -8.52 -11.26
N ILE A 24 6.82 -7.89 -11.05
CA ILE A 24 5.97 -8.06 -9.89
C ILE A 24 4.52 -8.18 -10.37
N GLY A 25 3.97 -9.38 -10.31
CA GLY A 25 2.71 -9.71 -10.99
C GLY A 25 2.88 -9.60 -12.51
N ASP A 26 1.98 -8.88 -13.14
CA ASP A 26 1.96 -8.59 -14.58
C ASP A 26 2.65 -7.27 -14.97
N GLN A 27 3.33 -6.63 -14.00
CA GLN A 27 3.98 -5.34 -14.21
C GLN A 27 5.50 -5.45 -14.13
N LEU A 28 6.17 -4.81 -15.08
CA LEU A 28 7.59 -4.55 -15.06
C LEU A 28 7.83 -3.10 -14.63
N VAL A 29 8.68 -2.90 -13.65
CA VAL A 29 9.04 -1.58 -13.15
C VAL A 29 10.55 -1.44 -13.15
N ALA A 30 11.04 -0.39 -13.80
CA ALA A 30 12.47 -0.05 -13.83
C ALA A 30 12.70 1.28 -13.14
N VAL A 31 13.78 1.36 -12.35
CA VAL A 31 14.16 2.57 -11.61
C VAL A 31 15.63 2.91 -11.82
N GLY A 32 15.97 4.20 -11.69
CA GLY A 32 17.33 4.64 -11.99
C GLY A 32 17.66 6.07 -11.60
N GLN A 33 18.64 6.61 -12.32
CA GLN A 33 19.20 7.93 -12.10
C GLN A 33 18.16 9.04 -12.31
N ALA A 34 18.35 10.16 -11.60
CA ALA A 34 17.53 11.38 -11.75
C ALA A 34 16.02 11.13 -11.62
N GLY A 35 15.63 10.32 -10.63
CA GLY A 35 14.24 10.02 -10.36
C GLY A 35 13.55 9.18 -11.45
N THR A 36 14.30 8.48 -12.28
CA THR A 36 13.72 7.68 -13.36
C THR A 36 12.89 6.54 -12.81
N ILE A 37 11.61 6.49 -13.20
CA ILE A 37 10.71 5.36 -13.04
C ILE A 37 10.08 5.08 -14.40
N LEU A 38 10.19 3.84 -14.86
CA LEU A 38 9.57 3.34 -16.09
C LEU A 38 8.68 2.15 -15.73
N THR A 39 7.55 2.04 -16.39
CA THR A 39 6.62 0.91 -16.25
C THR A 39 6.34 0.28 -17.61
N SER A 40 6.15 -1.03 -17.63
CA SER A 40 5.81 -1.79 -18.82
C SER A 40 4.98 -3.02 -18.46
N ALA A 41 4.06 -3.42 -19.33
CA ALA A 41 3.31 -4.66 -19.22
C ALA A 41 3.91 -5.79 -20.08
N ASP A 42 4.71 -5.45 -21.10
CA ASP A 42 5.21 -6.36 -22.13
C ASP A 42 6.75 -6.46 -22.18
N GLY A 43 7.46 -5.52 -21.55
CA GLY A 43 8.91 -5.40 -21.61
C GLY A 43 9.43 -4.71 -22.89
N GLU A 44 8.56 -4.37 -23.80
CA GLU A 44 8.87 -3.72 -25.09
C GLU A 44 8.51 -2.23 -25.05
N THR A 45 7.30 -1.92 -24.60
CA THR A 45 6.77 -0.56 -24.48
C THR A 45 6.96 -0.06 -23.05
N TRP A 46 7.77 1.00 -22.89
CA TRP A 46 8.08 1.60 -21.59
C TRP A 46 7.47 2.98 -21.45
N VAL A 47 6.77 3.21 -20.36
CA VAL A 47 6.13 4.49 -20.01
C VAL A 47 6.88 5.13 -18.86
N ARG A 48 7.36 6.37 -19.05
CA ARG A 48 7.98 7.15 -17.97
C ARG A 48 6.91 7.67 -17.03
N ARG A 49 7.18 7.53 -15.72
CA ARG A 49 6.35 8.06 -14.64
C ARG A 49 7.04 9.21 -13.94
N ASP A 50 6.26 10.19 -13.50
CA ASP A 50 6.80 11.29 -12.68
C ASP A 50 6.98 10.81 -11.24
N SER A 51 8.22 10.78 -10.79
CA SER A 51 8.57 10.40 -9.42
C SER A 51 8.52 11.56 -8.42
N GLY A 52 8.44 12.79 -8.88
CA GLY A 52 8.50 13.99 -8.06
C GLY A 52 9.87 14.24 -7.41
N THR A 53 10.94 13.55 -7.85
CA THR A 53 12.29 13.70 -7.30
C THR A 53 13.38 13.62 -8.37
N SER A 54 14.55 14.20 -8.08
CA SER A 54 15.77 14.02 -8.86
C SER A 54 16.77 13.05 -8.22
N GLN A 55 16.42 12.43 -7.09
CA GLN A 55 17.28 11.48 -6.42
C GLN A 55 17.45 10.20 -7.23
N TRP A 56 18.57 9.52 -7.03
CA TRP A 56 18.80 8.21 -7.65
C TRP A 56 17.91 7.18 -6.96
N LEU A 57 17.18 6.42 -7.75
CA LEU A 57 16.27 5.37 -7.30
C LEU A 57 16.92 4.02 -7.54
N ASN A 58 17.10 3.23 -6.48
CA ASN A 58 17.98 2.06 -6.50
C ASN A 58 17.23 0.74 -6.57
N ASP A 59 16.05 0.66 -5.96
CA ASP A 59 15.25 -0.57 -6.00
C ASP A 59 13.76 -0.27 -5.85
N VAL A 60 12.93 -1.22 -6.31
CA VAL A 60 11.47 -1.16 -6.24
C VAL A 60 10.92 -2.50 -5.78
N THR A 61 9.88 -2.47 -4.95
CA THR A 61 9.13 -3.64 -4.50
C THR A 61 7.66 -3.32 -4.30
N ARG A 62 6.82 -4.35 -4.11
CA ARG A 62 5.40 -4.20 -3.80
C ARG A 62 5.08 -4.96 -2.52
N VAL A 63 4.43 -4.28 -1.57
CA VAL A 63 3.93 -4.87 -0.34
C VAL A 63 2.42 -4.72 -0.32
N GLY A 64 1.69 -5.82 -0.44
CA GLY A 64 0.25 -5.78 -0.64
C GLY A 64 -0.14 -5.05 -1.92
N ASP A 65 -0.93 -4.00 -1.79
CA ASP A 65 -1.38 -3.12 -2.88
C ASP A 65 -0.53 -1.85 -3.07
N MET A 66 0.54 -1.69 -2.29
CA MET A 66 1.42 -0.52 -2.34
C MET A 66 2.77 -0.82 -2.96
N TRP A 67 3.17 0.00 -3.90
CA TRP A 67 4.51 0.03 -4.46
C TRP A 67 5.44 0.92 -3.64
N PHE A 68 6.67 0.49 -3.51
CA PHE A 68 7.73 1.21 -2.79
C PHE A 68 8.96 1.31 -3.66
N VAL A 69 9.51 2.50 -3.77
CA VAL A 69 10.81 2.75 -4.39
C VAL A 69 11.72 3.34 -3.33
N VAL A 70 12.95 2.83 -3.26
CA VAL A 70 13.99 3.31 -2.34
C VAL A 70 15.18 3.84 -3.13
N GLY A 71 15.93 4.79 -2.54
CA GLY A 71 17.00 5.43 -3.27
C GLY A 71 18.02 6.18 -2.42
N ALA A 72 18.75 7.05 -3.08
CA ALA A 72 19.80 7.87 -2.49
C ALA A 72 19.25 8.78 -1.38
N ASN A 73 20.10 9.10 -0.41
CA ASN A 73 19.78 9.98 0.71
C ASN A 73 18.50 9.57 1.47
N GLY A 74 18.25 8.27 1.63
CA GLY A 74 17.09 7.77 2.34
C GLY A 74 15.75 8.06 1.66
N THR A 75 15.76 8.32 0.37
CA THR A 75 14.54 8.54 -0.41
C THR A 75 13.65 7.30 -0.36
N VAL A 76 12.37 7.50 -0.02
CA VAL A 76 11.32 6.49 -0.13
C VAL A 76 10.12 7.11 -0.83
N LEU A 77 9.71 6.50 -1.94
CA LEU A 77 8.49 6.84 -2.67
C LEU A 77 7.47 5.73 -2.54
N THR A 78 6.20 6.07 -2.60
CA THR A 78 5.09 5.09 -2.61
C THR A 78 4.10 5.42 -3.70
N SER A 79 3.50 4.37 -4.27
CA SER A 79 2.41 4.48 -5.23
C SER A 79 1.40 3.35 -5.05
N PRO A 80 0.09 3.60 -5.15
CA PRO A 80 -0.92 2.55 -5.20
C PRO A 80 -1.09 1.96 -6.61
N ASP A 81 -0.74 2.72 -7.66
CA ASP A 81 -1.18 2.51 -9.04
C ASP A 81 -0.04 2.54 -10.08
N LEU A 82 1.21 2.80 -9.66
CA LEU A 82 2.39 3.06 -10.51
C LEU A 82 2.32 4.37 -11.32
N GLU A 83 1.25 5.13 -11.22
CA GLU A 83 1.06 6.39 -11.93
C GLU A 83 1.36 7.59 -11.04
N SER A 84 0.81 7.57 -9.82
CA SER A 84 0.94 8.65 -8.84
C SER A 84 1.95 8.28 -7.76
N TRP A 85 3.09 8.96 -7.72
CA TRP A 85 4.14 8.70 -6.74
C TRP A 85 4.16 9.78 -5.66
N GLN A 86 4.27 9.36 -4.42
CA GLN A 86 4.34 10.24 -3.25
C GLN A 86 5.63 10.00 -2.50
N SER A 87 6.36 11.08 -2.23
CA SER A 87 7.52 11.03 -1.33
C SER A 87 7.06 10.86 0.12
N LYS A 88 7.71 9.94 0.84
CA LYS A 88 7.56 9.79 2.30
C LYS A 88 8.60 10.58 3.08
N GLY A 89 9.28 11.50 2.39
CA GLY A 89 10.37 12.28 2.95
C GLY A 89 11.67 11.47 3.03
N VAL A 90 12.63 12.02 3.76
CA VAL A 90 13.91 11.39 4.04
C VAL A 90 13.77 10.57 5.32
N ILE A 91 13.81 9.24 5.17
CA ILE A 91 13.67 8.31 6.30
C ILE A 91 14.99 8.19 7.07
N THR A 92 16.10 8.36 6.36
CA THR A 92 17.47 8.34 6.89
C THR A 92 18.36 9.18 5.98
N GLY A 93 19.48 9.70 6.47
CA GLY A 93 20.49 10.36 5.62
C GLY A 93 21.30 9.39 4.75
N LEU A 94 21.13 8.09 4.95
CA LEU A 94 21.89 7.05 4.27
C LEU A 94 21.17 6.55 3.02
N SER A 95 21.93 6.25 1.97
CA SER A 95 21.35 5.68 0.74
C SER A 95 20.84 4.26 0.96
N LEU A 96 19.66 3.97 0.45
CA LEU A 96 19.01 2.66 0.46
C LEU A 96 19.23 1.99 -0.89
N TYR A 97 19.76 0.76 -0.90
CA TYR A 97 20.13 0.05 -2.13
C TYR A 97 19.23 -1.12 -2.47
N GLY A 98 18.53 -1.68 -1.49
CA GLY A 98 17.66 -2.83 -1.68
C GLY A 98 16.33 -2.67 -0.96
N ALA A 99 15.28 -3.19 -1.58
CA ALA A 99 13.93 -3.26 -1.01
C ALA A 99 13.33 -4.66 -1.24
N LEU A 100 12.77 -5.23 -0.19
CA LEU A 100 12.13 -6.55 -0.21
C LEU A 100 10.78 -6.49 0.51
N ALA A 101 9.80 -7.16 -0.09
CA ALA A 101 8.51 -7.43 0.54
C ALA A 101 8.52 -8.81 1.21
N SER A 102 8.14 -8.87 2.47
CA SER A 102 7.95 -10.13 3.21
C SER A 102 6.84 -9.96 4.25
N ASP A 103 5.87 -10.85 4.27
CA ASP A 103 4.81 -10.94 5.28
C ASP A 103 4.12 -9.61 5.60
N GLY A 104 3.78 -8.85 4.55
CA GLY A 104 3.15 -7.53 4.68
C GLY A 104 4.11 -6.46 5.22
N GLN A 105 5.40 -6.72 5.20
CA GLN A 105 6.45 -5.79 5.62
C GLN A 105 7.31 -5.35 4.46
N LEU A 106 7.76 -4.10 4.51
CA LEU A 106 8.86 -3.59 3.73
C LEU A 106 10.15 -3.76 4.54
N LEU A 107 11.11 -4.42 3.96
CA LEU A 107 12.50 -4.43 4.42
C LEU A 107 13.33 -3.63 3.43
N SER A 108 14.23 -2.79 3.93
CA SER A 108 15.17 -2.05 3.10
C SER A 108 16.56 -2.08 3.71
N VAL A 109 17.56 -2.22 2.86
CA VAL A 109 18.98 -2.25 3.24
C VAL A 109 19.76 -1.18 2.52
N GLY A 110 20.85 -0.72 3.10
CA GLY A 110 21.60 0.39 2.50
C GLY A 110 23.00 0.58 3.05
N LEU A 111 23.46 1.82 2.92
CA LEU A 111 24.79 2.26 3.31
C LEU A 111 25.02 2.03 4.81
N GLU A 112 26.28 1.82 5.19
CA GLU A 112 26.71 1.60 6.60
C GLU A 112 26.00 0.43 7.30
N GLY A 113 25.53 -0.55 6.53
CA GLY A 113 24.85 -1.73 7.08
C GLY A 113 23.45 -1.47 7.62
N ILE A 114 22.82 -0.35 7.25
CA ILE A 114 21.46 -0.06 7.71
C ILE A 114 20.47 -1.11 7.22
N ILE A 115 19.60 -1.56 8.13
CA ILE A 115 18.43 -2.38 7.82
C ILE A 115 17.20 -1.67 8.40
N LEU A 116 16.27 -1.34 7.56
CA LEU A 116 14.99 -0.73 7.94
C LEU A 116 13.85 -1.74 7.72
N ARG A 117 12.90 -1.73 8.65
CA ARG A 117 11.68 -2.55 8.57
C ARG A 117 10.46 -1.67 8.82
N LYS A 118 9.46 -1.81 7.97
CA LYS A 118 8.17 -1.15 8.13
C LYS A 118 7.03 -2.12 7.88
N GLN A 119 6.09 -2.23 8.82
CA GLN A 119 4.83 -2.91 8.59
C GLN A 119 3.98 -2.06 7.63
N VAL A 120 3.49 -2.68 6.56
CA VAL A 120 2.60 -2.06 5.58
C VAL A 120 1.21 -2.66 5.76
N VAL A 121 0.24 -1.82 6.05
CA VAL A 121 -1.16 -2.24 6.15
C VAL A 121 -1.79 -2.08 4.77
N PRO A 122 -2.40 -3.13 4.19
CA PRO A 122 -3.05 -3.04 2.88
C PRO A 122 -4.15 -1.99 2.84
N ARG A 123 -4.26 -1.27 1.71
CA ARG A 123 -5.33 -0.27 1.51
C ARG A 123 -6.69 -0.90 1.23
N SER A 124 -6.71 -2.17 0.85
CA SER A 124 -7.87 -2.84 0.26
C SER A 124 -9.06 -3.02 1.18
N THR A 125 -8.86 -3.05 2.51
CA THR A 125 -9.97 -3.09 3.49
C THR A 125 -9.48 -2.64 4.86
N PRO A 126 -10.28 -1.86 5.61
CA PRO A 126 -9.99 -1.65 7.01
C PRO A 126 -10.08 -2.99 7.73
N ILE A 127 -9.06 -3.32 8.50
CA ILE A 127 -9.02 -4.58 9.24
C ILE A 127 -9.76 -4.34 10.56
N LEU A 128 -10.80 -5.14 10.82
CA LEU A 128 -11.43 -5.20 12.14
C LEU A 128 -10.42 -5.84 13.11
N ILE A 129 -9.92 -5.06 14.06
CA ILE A 129 -8.96 -5.54 15.07
C ILE A 129 -9.68 -6.12 16.28
N ARG A 130 -10.76 -5.47 16.68
CA ARG A 130 -11.53 -5.83 17.85
C ARG A 130 -13.00 -5.51 17.65
N TRP A 131 -13.83 -6.42 18.07
CA TRP A 131 -15.27 -6.24 18.22
C TRP A 131 -15.67 -6.68 19.62
N ASP A 132 -16.16 -5.75 20.41
CA ASP A 132 -16.69 -5.98 21.74
C ASP A 132 -18.20 -5.77 21.72
N ARG A 133 -18.90 -6.68 22.37
CA ARG A 133 -20.35 -6.60 22.54
C ARG A 133 -20.69 -6.66 24.02
N SER A 134 -21.40 -5.67 24.51
CA SER A 134 -21.86 -5.61 25.89
C SER A 134 -23.37 -5.41 25.95
N ALA A 135 -24.01 -5.77 27.08
CA ALA A 135 -25.41 -5.44 27.33
C ALA A 135 -25.57 -3.91 27.42
N GLY A 136 -26.52 -3.36 26.67
CA GLY A 136 -26.87 -1.96 26.70
C GLY A 136 -28.03 -1.68 27.65
N ASP A 137 -28.13 -0.44 28.11
CA ASP A 137 -29.25 0.04 28.87
C ASP A 137 -30.53 -0.03 28.03
N GLY A 138 -31.63 -0.60 28.58
CA GLY A 138 -32.89 -0.74 27.84
C GLY A 138 -33.05 -2.02 27.01
N GLY A 139 -32.26 -3.08 27.26
CA GLY A 139 -32.44 -4.41 26.69
C GLY A 139 -31.86 -4.61 25.30
N GLY A 140 -31.01 -3.68 24.86
CA GLY A 140 -30.22 -3.82 23.62
C GLY A 140 -28.77 -4.29 23.89
N PHE A 141 -27.97 -4.26 22.84
CA PHE A 141 -26.52 -4.56 22.89
C PHE A 141 -25.72 -3.38 22.35
N ASN A 142 -24.66 -3.03 23.06
CA ASN A 142 -23.67 -2.09 22.56
C ASN A 142 -22.58 -2.88 21.80
N ASN A 143 -22.31 -2.48 20.56
CA ASN A 143 -21.23 -3.03 19.76
C ASN A 143 -20.16 -1.96 19.58
N GLN A 144 -18.92 -2.32 19.90
CA GLN A 144 -17.75 -1.48 19.68
C GLN A 144 -16.83 -2.17 18.65
N PHE A 145 -16.46 -1.45 17.61
CA PHE A 145 -15.59 -1.94 16.55
C PHE A 145 -14.35 -1.07 16.51
N VAL A 146 -13.19 -1.71 16.46
CA VAL A 146 -11.90 -1.05 16.31
C VAL A 146 -11.31 -1.48 14.96
N PHE A 147 -11.10 -0.53 14.07
CA PHE A 147 -10.55 -0.76 12.76
C PHE A 147 -9.14 -0.20 12.65
N ARG A 148 -8.31 -0.86 11.85
CA ARG A 148 -7.01 -0.35 11.43
C ARG A 148 -6.97 -0.27 9.92
N GLY A 149 -6.40 0.81 9.40
CA GLY A 149 -6.22 1.03 7.98
C GLY A 149 -5.31 2.23 7.74
N PHE A 150 -5.48 2.90 6.62
CA PHE A 150 -4.72 4.10 6.29
C PHE A 150 -5.47 5.37 6.67
N PRO A 151 -4.79 6.42 7.13
CA PRO A 151 -5.39 7.74 7.27
C PRO A 151 -6.05 8.19 5.96
N GLY A 152 -7.27 8.73 6.05
CA GLY A 152 -8.08 9.14 4.90
C GLY A 152 -8.81 7.98 4.20
N GLN A 153 -8.64 6.75 4.64
CA GLN A 153 -9.41 5.62 4.12
C GLN A 153 -10.86 5.73 4.57
N ARG A 154 -11.77 5.68 3.60
CA ARG A 154 -13.22 5.76 3.85
C ARG A 154 -13.88 4.42 3.59
N PHE A 155 -14.83 4.07 4.43
CA PHE A 155 -15.61 2.83 4.29
C PHE A 155 -16.99 2.97 4.93
N THR A 156 -17.90 2.07 4.54
CA THR A 156 -19.17 1.86 5.26
C THR A 156 -19.06 0.63 6.15
N LEU A 157 -19.67 0.69 7.32
CA LEU A 157 -19.91 -0.47 8.17
C LEU A 157 -21.34 -0.95 7.94
N ASP A 158 -21.53 -1.77 6.90
CA ASP A 158 -22.84 -2.32 6.57
C ASP A 158 -23.24 -3.38 7.59
N ARG A 159 -24.53 -3.50 7.85
CA ARG A 159 -25.10 -4.49 8.78
C ARG A 159 -26.15 -5.38 8.12
N SER A 160 -26.31 -6.59 8.64
CA SER A 160 -27.31 -7.54 8.17
C SER A 160 -27.82 -8.44 9.30
N PRO A 161 -29.12 -8.70 9.41
CA PRO A 161 -29.67 -9.68 10.35
C PRO A 161 -29.50 -11.13 9.89
N ASP A 162 -29.28 -11.39 8.58
CA ASP A 162 -29.42 -12.70 7.97
C ASP A 162 -28.34 -13.06 6.93
N LEU A 163 -27.33 -12.20 6.75
CA LEU A 163 -26.27 -12.29 5.71
C LEU A 163 -26.77 -12.20 4.26
N LYS A 164 -28.07 -11.95 4.05
CA LYS A 164 -28.67 -11.86 2.70
C LYS A 164 -29.02 -10.45 2.33
N GLN A 165 -29.64 -9.71 3.25
CA GLN A 165 -30.00 -8.32 3.08
C GLN A 165 -29.05 -7.44 3.89
N TRP A 166 -28.41 -6.48 3.23
CA TRP A 166 -27.44 -5.60 3.83
C TRP A 166 -27.94 -4.17 3.83
N GLU A 167 -28.01 -3.58 4.99
CA GLU A 167 -28.24 -2.15 5.15
C GLU A 167 -26.90 -1.43 5.15
N THR A 168 -26.78 -0.40 4.32
CA THR A 168 -25.59 0.46 4.33
C THR A 168 -25.55 1.26 5.63
N GLY A 169 -24.50 1.07 6.38
CA GLY A 169 -24.24 1.79 7.62
C GLY A 169 -23.61 3.17 7.36
N PRO A 170 -23.15 3.82 8.44
CA PRO A 170 -22.52 5.13 8.33
C PRO A 170 -21.24 5.07 7.52
N GLU A 171 -20.92 6.17 6.83
CA GLU A 171 -19.59 6.39 6.30
C GLU A 171 -18.64 6.73 7.45
N LEU A 172 -17.51 6.06 7.46
CA LEU A 172 -16.47 6.19 8.47
C LEU A 172 -15.16 6.50 7.76
N GLU A 173 -14.35 7.37 8.36
CA GLU A 173 -13.03 7.76 7.85
C GLU A 173 -11.97 7.57 8.94
N LEU A 174 -10.86 6.95 8.57
CA LEU A 174 -9.70 6.80 9.43
C LEU A 174 -8.90 8.11 9.41
N ILE A 175 -9.02 8.92 10.46
CA ILE A 175 -8.52 10.30 10.48
C ILE A 175 -7.14 10.39 11.14
N ASP A 176 -6.85 9.57 12.14
CA ASP A 176 -5.65 9.67 12.93
C ASP A 176 -4.41 9.06 12.25
N GLY A 177 -3.23 9.47 12.70
CA GLY A 177 -1.96 9.01 12.14
C GLY A 177 -1.69 7.52 12.34
N ALA A 178 -2.42 6.84 13.21
CA ALA A 178 -2.33 5.40 13.43
C ALA A 178 -3.27 4.61 12.53
N GLY A 179 -4.23 5.27 11.87
CA GLY A 179 -5.26 4.63 11.06
C GLY A 179 -6.16 3.71 11.88
N VAL A 180 -6.49 4.11 13.10
CA VAL A 180 -7.41 3.39 14.01
C VAL A 180 -8.67 4.21 14.20
N LEU A 181 -9.82 3.58 14.05
CA LEU A 181 -11.12 4.15 14.32
C LEU A 181 -11.90 3.25 15.26
N GLU A 182 -12.49 3.84 16.29
CA GLU A 182 -13.47 3.19 17.14
C GLU A 182 -14.86 3.67 16.76
N TYR A 183 -15.76 2.72 16.54
CA TYR A 183 -17.17 2.98 16.24
C TYR A 183 -18.05 2.16 17.17
N SER A 184 -19.04 2.81 17.79
CA SER A 184 -19.98 2.16 18.68
C SER A 184 -21.41 2.40 18.24
N ASN A 185 -22.22 1.37 18.30
CA ASN A 185 -23.65 1.46 18.06
C ASN A 185 -24.42 0.56 19.04
N THR A 186 -25.71 0.85 19.19
CA THR A 186 -26.60 0.02 19.99
C THR A 186 -27.61 -0.69 19.09
N THR A 187 -27.68 -2.02 19.23
CA THR A 187 -28.67 -2.84 18.51
C THR A 187 -29.58 -3.60 19.48
N LYS A 188 -30.81 -3.81 19.09
CA LYS A 188 -31.77 -4.65 19.82
C LYS A 188 -31.79 -6.07 19.29
N ALA A 189 -31.15 -6.35 18.12
CA ALA A 189 -31.12 -7.65 17.54
C ALA A 189 -30.21 -8.59 18.34
N PRO A 190 -30.65 -9.82 18.64
CA PRO A 190 -29.81 -10.81 19.33
C PRO A 190 -28.66 -11.29 18.47
N GLN A 191 -28.80 -11.26 17.14
CA GLN A 191 -27.82 -11.62 16.16
C GLN A 191 -27.79 -10.56 15.06
N GLU A 192 -26.60 -10.10 14.73
CA GLU A 192 -26.38 -9.12 13.68
C GLU A 192 -24.98 -9.35 13.09
N PHE A 193 -24.86 -9.22 11.78
CA PHE A 193 -23.61 -9.35 11.03
C PHE A 193 -23.17 -8.02 10.51
N TYR A 194 -21.86 -7.82 10.43
CA TYR A 194 -21.24 -6.58 9.97
C TYR A 194 -20.20 -6.86 8.91
N ARG A 195 -20.08 -5.96 7.96
CA ARG A 195 -18.96 -5.94 7.01
C ARG A 195 -18.50 -4.52 6.76
N ALA A 196 -17.19 -4.33 6.69
CA ALA A 196 -16.62 -3.09 6.20
C ALA A 196 -16.53 -3.15 4.67
N ARG A 197 -17.05 -2.12 3.98
CA ARG A 197 -16.98 -1.98 2.53
C ARG A 197 -16.29 -0.66 2.19
N LEU A 198 -15.16 -0.75 1.49
CA LEU A 198 -14.39 0.42 1.07
C LEU A 198 -15.23 1.31 0.15
N ILE A 199 -15.10 2.63 0.35
CA ILE A 199 -15.65 3.65 -0.55
C ILE A 199 -14.50 4.16 -1.40
N SER A 200 -14.68 4.09 -2.70
CA SER A 200 -13.73 4.58 -3.70
C SER A 200 -13.71 6.12 -3.77
#